data_22f137d740ffcfef985a5f5524c893dd
#
_entry.id   22f137d740ffcfef985a5f5524c893dd
#
_cell.length_a   1.000
_cell.length_b   1.000
_cell.length_c   1.000
_cell.angle_alpha   90.00
_cell.angle_beta   90.00
_cell.angle_gamma   90.00
#
_symmetry.space_group_name_H-M   'P 1'
#
loop_
_entity.id
_entity.type
_entity.pdbx_description
1 polymer ?
#
loop_
_entity_poly.entity_id
_entity_poly.type
_entity_poly.pdbx_seq_one_letter_code
_entity_poly.pdbx_strand_id
1 'polypeptide(L)'
;MQYLLMIYQNEAEYAKMDAATGKKMLEEYGAFTQSIVQSGNFKAGYRLQPTTTATTVQVRDGKMLTTDGPFAETREQLAGYYLVDAKDLDAALAIAARIPSARVGSIEVRPIWVYN
;
A
#
# COMPACT_ATOMS: atom_id res chain seq x y z
N MET A 1 12.99 -7.72 11.76
CA MET A 1 12.27 -8.42 10.67
C MET A 1 11.58 -7.40 9.78
N GLN A 2 11.51 -7.71 8.51
CA GLN A 2 10.86 -6.83 7.54
C GLN A 2 9.43 -7.29 7.25
N TYR A 3 8.56 -6.32 7.06
CA TYR A 3 7.15 -6.53 6.74
C TYR A 3 6.74 -5.59 5.63
N LEU A 4 5.92 -6.11 4.70
CA LEU A 4 5.28 -5.28 3.69
C LEU A 4 3.89 -4.92 4.19
N LEU A 5 3.60 -3.61 4.21
CA LEU A 5 2.30 -3.07 4.62
C LEU A 5 1.60 -2.61 3.36
N MET A 6 0.66 -3.41 2.86
CA MET A 6 -0.05 -3.14 1.61
C MET A 6 -1.33 -2.38 1.89
N ILE A 7 -1.50 -1.25 1.25
CA ILE A 7 -2.61 -0.34 1.47
C ILE A 7 -3.67 -0.56 0.40
N TYR A 8 -4.84 -1.04 0.83
CA TYR A 8 -5.99 -1.25 -0.04
C TYR A 8 -7.08 -0.24 0.28
N GLN A 9 -7.67 0.33 -0.75
CA GLN A 9 -8.77 1.28 -0.60
C GLN A 9 -9.66 1.24 -1.83
N ASN A 10 -10.92 1.66 -1.69
CA ASN A 10 -11.84 1.75 -2.81
C ASN A 10 -11.50 3.01 -3.61
N GLU A 11 -10.94 2.82 -4.82
CA GLU A 11 -10.50 3.94 -5.68
C GLU A 11 -11.63 4.89 -6.02
N ALA A 12 -12.81 4.36 -6.32
CA ALA A 12 -13.95 5.18 -6.72
C ALA A 12 -14.41 6.08 -5.58
N GLU A 13 -14.45 5.56 -4.36
CA GLU A 13 -14.80 6.36 -3.19
C GLU A 13 -13.73 7.39 -2.85
N TYR A 14 -12.47 6.98 -2.97
CA TYR A 14 -11.33 7.88 -2.73
C TYR A 14 -11.33 9.05 -3.71
N ALA A 15 -11.66 8.79 -4.98
CA ALA A 15 -11.73 9.83 -6.01
C ALA A 15 -12.84 10.84 -5.77
N LYS A 16 -13.88 10.48 -5.00
CA LYS A 16 -14.98 11.39 -4.64
C LYS A 16 -14.68 12.26 -3.43
N MET A 17 -13.54 12.05 -2.79
CA MET A 17 -13.15 12.82 -1.62
C MET A 17 -12.99 14.29 -2.00
N ASP A 18 -13.51 15.20 -1.17
CA ASP A 18 -13.37 16.63 -1.43
C ASP A 18 -11.91 17.08 -1.25
N ALA A 19 -11.59 18.27 -1.79
CA ALA A 19 -10.22 18.78 -1.79
C ALA A 19 -9.67 18.98 -0.36
N ALA A 20 -10.51 19.45 0.56
CA ALA A 20 -10.08 19.69 1.94
C ALA A 20 -9.75 18.38 2.67
N THR A 21 -10.59 17.35 2.51
CA THR A 21 -10.35 16.03 3.09
C THR A 21 -9.12 15.37 2.47
N GLY A 22 -8.95 15.49 1.16
CA GLY A 22 -7.78 14.96 0.45
C GLY A 22 -6.49 15.60 0.92
N LYS A 23 -6.49 16.93 1.09
CA LYS A 23 -5.32 17.66 1.59
C LYS A 23 -4.96 17.22 3.01
N LYS A 24 -5.96 17.08 3.88
CA LYS A 24 -5.75 16.61 5.26
C LYS A 24 -5.16 15.22 5.28
N MET A 25 -5.65 14.33 4.41
CA MET A 25 -5.15 12.96 4.30
C MET A 25 -3.66 12.97 3.89
N LEU A 26 -3.28 13.79 2.93
CA LEU A 26 -1.87 13.92 2.51
C LEU A 26 -0.99 14.43 3.64
N GLU A 27 -1.47 15.39 4.42
CA GLU A 27 -0.75 15.90 5.59
C GLU A 27 -0.56 14.81 6.65
N GLU A 28 -1.58 14.01 6.89
CA GLU A 28 -1.51 12.88 7.82
C GLU A 28 -0.51 11.83 7.34
N TYR A 29 -0.50 11.53 6.04
CA TYR A 29 0.48 10.60 5.45
C TYR A 29 1.90 11.13 5.59
N GLY A 30 2.11 12.42 5.37
CA GLY A 30 3.42 13.05 5.56
C GLY A 30 3.91 12.92 6.99
N ALA A 31 3.04 13.21 7.96
CA ALA A 31 3.38 13.09 9.37
C ALA A 31 3.65 11.64 9.77
N PHE A 32 2.85 10.69 9.29
CA PHE A 32 3.05 9.28 9.55
C PHE A 32 4.42 8.81 9.01
N THR A 33 4.69 9.10 7.74
CA THR A 33 5.94 8.71 7.10
C THR A 33 7.15 9.27 7.85
N GLN A 34 7.10 10.55 8.22
CA GLN A 34 8.17 11.16 8.98
C GLN A 34 8.37 10.46 10.32
N SER A 35 7.31 10.07 11.01
CA SER A 35 7.40 9.39 12.29
C SER A 35 8.11 8.05 12.20
N ILE A 36 7.84 7.25 11.15
CA ILE A 36 8.50 5.95 10.99
C ILE A 36 9.92 6.06 10.45
N VAL A 37 10.23 7.14 9.72
CA VAL A 37 11.62 7.47 9.37
C VAL A 37 12.43 7.79 10.63
N GLN A 38 11.90 8.65 11.49
CA GLN A 38 12.56 9.04 12.72
C GLN A 38 12.76 7.88 13.69
N SER A 39 11.82 6.97 13.77
CA SER A 39 11.93 5.79 14.63
C SER A 39 12.82 4.68 14.03
N GLY A 40 13.28 4.84 12.79
CA GLY A 40 14.14 3.86 12.12
C GLY A 40 13.40 2.69 11.50
N ASN A 41 12.09 2.68 11.51
CA ASN A 41 11.29 1.58 10.96
C ASN A 41 11.19 1.64 9.43
N PHE A 42 11.23 2.83 8.83
CA PHE A 42 11.01 3.01 7.40
C PHE A 42 12.16 2.44 6.56
N LYS A 43 11.83 1.62 5.54
CA LYS A 43 12.78 1.13 4.55
C LYS A 43 12.46 1.61 3.15
N ALA A 44 11.18 1.57 2.75
CA ALA A 44 10.70 2.06 1.47
C ALA A 44 9.20 2.31 1.56
N GLY A 45 8.68 3.07 0.61
CA GLY A 45 7.25 3.29 0.52
C GLY A 45 6.92 4.07 -0.73
N TYR A 46 5.89 3.64 -1.46
CA TYR A 46 5.48 4.29 -2.70
C TYR A 46 3.96 4.23 -2.84
N ARG A 47 3.42 5.30 -3.41
CA ARG A 47 2.03 5.35 -3.84
C ARG A 47 1.94 4.88 -5.29
N LEU A 48 0.91 4.09 -5.59
CA LEU A 48 0.65 3.63 -6.94
C LEU A 48 -0.40 4.52 -7.60
N GLN A 49 -0.30 4.64 -8.93
CA GLN A 49 -1.35 5.28 -9.73
C GLN A 49 -2.59 4.37 -9.77
N PRO A 50 -3.76 4.91 -10.15
CA PRO A 50 -5.00 4.11 -10.19
C PRO A 50 -4.87 2.88 -11.08
N THR A 51 -5.67 1.86 -10.80
CA THR A 51 -5.66 0.58 -11.54
C THR A 51 -5.97 0.74 -13.02
N THR A 52 -6.60 1.85 -13.43
CA THR A 52 -6.82 2.16 -14.86
C THR A 52 -5.52 2.31 -15.65
N THR A 53 -4.40 2.59 -14.96
CA THR A 53 -3.08 2.69 -15.60
C THR A 53 -2.32 1.37 -15.60
N ALA A 54 -2.87 0.33 -14.96
CA ALA A 54 -2.18 -0.96 -14.84
C ALA A 54 -2.17 -1.73 -16.16
N THR A 55 -1.16 -2.55 -16.33
CA THR A 55 -1.07 -3.53 -17.40
C THR A 55 -0.70 -4.87 -16.78
N THR A 56 -1.41 -5.91 -17.15
CA THR A 56 -1.15 -7.26 -16.65
C THR A 56 -0.43 -8.07 -17.74
N VAL A 57 0.62 -8.78 -17.36
CA VAL A 57 1.40 -9.64 -18.25
C VAL A 57 1.25 -11.08 -17.80
N GLN A 58 0.96 -11.95 -18.74
CA GLN A 58 0.96 -13.39 -18.52
C GLN A 58 1.77 -14.05 -19.63
N VAL A 59 2.44 -15.16 -19.33
CA VAL A 59 3.12 -15.97 -20.32
C VAL A 59 2.41 -17.31 -20.39
N ARG A 60 1.90 -17.65 -21.57
CA ARG A 60 1.18 -18.91 -21.82
C ARG A 60 1.74 -19.52 -23.09
N ASP A 61 2.12 -20.80 -23.02
CA ASP A 61 2.72 -21.53 -24.14
C ASP A 61 3.92 -20.78 -24.76
N GLY A 62 4.77 -20.19 -23.91
CA GLY A 62 5.94 -19.43 -24.34
C GLY A 62 5.64 -18.07 -24.93
N LYS A 63 4.38 -17.61 -24.90
CA LYS A 63 3.95 -16.32 -25.46
C LYS A 63 3.59 -15.33 -24.36
N MET A 64 4.02 -14.10 -24.54
CA MET A 64 3.65 -12.99 -23.65
C MET A 64 2.27 -12.47 -24.05
N LEU A 65 1.37 -12.45 -23.08
CA LEU A 65 0.04 -11.88 -23.21
C LEU A 65 -0.04 -10.66 -22.30
N THR A 66 -0.54 -9.55 -22.84
CA THR A 66 -0.74 -8.32 -22.05
C THR A 66 -2.21 -7.96 -22.07
N THR A 67 -2.68 -7.46 -20.93
CA THR A 67 -4.06 -7.01 -20.75
C THR A 67 -4.05 -5.67 -20.04
N ASP A 68 -4.82 -4.70 -20.53
CA ASP A 68 -4.98 -3.43 -19.84
C ASP A 68 -5.80 -3.64 -18.56
N GLY A 69 -5.35 -2.99 -17.50
CA GLY A 69 -6.01 -3.08 -16.21
C GLY A 69 -5.35 -4.08 -15.26
N PRO A 70 -5.86 -4.14 -14.02
CA PRO A 70 -5.35 -5.06 -13.01
C PRO A 70 -5.73 -6.50 -13.35
N PHE A 71 -4.95 -7.44 -12.85
CA PHE A 71 -5.20 -8.86 -13.14
C PHE A 71 -6.50 -9.38 -12.51
N ALA A 72 -7.01 -8.72 -11.49
CA ALA A 72 -8.26 -9.09 -10.81
C ALA A 72 -9.07 -7.85 -10.46
N GLU A 73 -10.40 -7.97 -10.61
CA GLU A 73 -11.32 -6.95 -10.12
C GLU A 73 -11.60 -7.23 -8.64
N THR A 74 -11.40 -6.23 -7.80
CA THR A 74 -11.54 -6.33 -6.36
C THR A 74 -12.38 -5.17 -5.83
N ARG A 75 -12.93 -5.33 -4.64
CA ARG A 75 -13.70 -4.28 -3.97
C ARG A 75 -12.83 -3.11 -3.55
N GLU A 76 -11.64 -3.43 -3.05
CA GLU A 76 -10.60 -2.45 -2.73
C GLU A 76 -9.40 -2.76 -3.61
N GLN A 77 -8.68 -1.71 -4.02
CA GLN A 77 -7.54 -1.83 -4.90
C GLN A 77 -6.26 -1.47 -4.16
N LEU A 78 -5.16 -2.12 -4.52
CA LEU A 78 -3.86 -1.79 -3.97
C LEU A 78 -3.46 -0.37 -4.39
N ALA A 79 -3.31 0.51 -3.41
CA ALA A 79 -3.03 1.94 -3.64
C ALA A 79 -1.58 2.31 -3.36
N GLY A 80 -0.86 1.47 -2.64
CA GLY A 80 0.52 1.73 -2.27
C GLY A 80 1.00 0.77 -1.20
N TYR A 81 2.22 1.00 -0.73
CA TYR A 81 2.80 0.14 0.31
C TYR A 81 3.89 0.86 1.08
N TYR A 82 4.18 0.33 2.25
CA TYR A 82 5.39 0.61 3.02
C TYR A 82 6.13 -0.69 3.29
N LEU A 83 7.44 -0.65 3.15
CA LEU A 83 8.32 -1.69 3.64
C LEU A 83 8.93 -1.18 4.94
N VAL A 84 8.71 -1.91 6.03
CA VAL A 84 9.20 -1.50 7.35
C VAL A 84 10.02 -2.60 8.00
N ASP A 85 10.94 -2.19 8.86
CA ASP A 85 11.62 -3.09 9.78
C ASP A 85 10.95 -2.93 11.14
N ALA A 86 10.51 -4.03 11.73
CA ALA A 86 9.86 -4.03 13.03
C ALA A 86 10.36 -5.21 13.86
N LYS A 87 10.30 -5.07 15.17
CA LYS A 87 10.77 -6.08 16.11
C LYS A 87 10.05 -7.42 15.94
N ASP A 88 8.72 -7.37 15.75
CA ASP A 88 7.88 -8.53 15.62
C ASP A 88 6.57 -8.12 14.92
N LEU A 89 5.68 -9.10 14.73
CA LEU A 89 4.39 -8.84 14.08
C LEU A 89 3.55 -7.80 14.82
N ASP A 90 3.51 -7.87 16.15
CA ASP A 90 2.71 -6.92 16.92
C ASP A 90 3.20 -5.48 16.72
N ALA A 91 4.51 -5.27 16.65
CA ALA A 91 5.08 -3.96 16.35
C ALA A 91 4.71 -3.50 14.93
N ALA A 92 4.74 -4.41 13.95
CA ALA A 92 4.34 -4.10 12.57
C ALA A 92 2.84 -3.75 12.49
N LEU A 93 1.99 -4.47 13.21
CA LEU A 93 0.55 -4.18 13.27
C LEU A 93 0.28 -2.82 13.90
N ALA A 94 1.03 -2.45 14.93
CA ALA A 94 0.90 -1.13 15.56
C ALA A 94 1.25 -0.01 14.57
N ILE A 95 2.28 -0.20 13.75
CA ILE A 95 2.64 0.74 12.70
C ILE A 95 1.53 0.80 11.65
N ALA A 96 1.05 -0.35 11.18
CA ALA A 96 0.01 -0.44 10.16
C ALA A 96 -1.28 0.28 10.59
N ALA A 97 -1.67 0.16 11.85
CA ALA A 97 -2.88 0.79 12.39
C ALA A 97 -2.80 2.32 12.35
N ARG A 98 -1.61 2.89 12.28
CA ARG A 98 -1.39 4.33 12.20
C ARG A 98 -1.40 4.88 10.78
N ILE A 99 -1.38 4.01 9.77
CA ILE A 99 -1.50 4.46 8.37
C ILE A 99 -2.89 5.10 8.19
N PRO A 100 -2.96 6.33 7.68
CA PRO A 100 -4.25 7.04 7.59
C PRO A 100 -5.35 6.24 6.89
N SER A 101 -5.03 5.51 5.82
CA SER A 101 -6.02 4.72 5.09
C SER A 101 -6.54 3.50 5.85
N ALA A 102 -5.94 3.14 6.99
CA ALA A 102 -6.47 2.06 7.82
C ALA A 102 -7.88 2.36 8.34
N ARG A 103 -8.25 3.65 8.41
CA ARG A 103 -9.57 4.08 8.88
C ARG A 103 -10.66 3.93 7.83
N VAL A 104 -10.30 3.89 6.55
CA VAL A 104 -11.26 3.90 5.43
C VAL A 104 -11.07 2.72 4.48
N GLY A 105 -9.98 2.01 4.60
CA GLY A 105 -9.65 0.84 3.79
C GLY A 105 -9.05 -0.26 4.65
N SER A 106 -8.12 -1.00 4.08
CA SER A 106 -7.49 -2.14 4.74
C SER A 106 -5.99 -2.11 4.55
N ILE A 107 -5.25 -2.50 5.57
CA ILE A 107 -3.81 -2.66 5.49
C ILE A 107 -3.48 -4.14 5.69
N GLU A 108 -2.96 -4.77 4.66
CA GLU A 108 -2.50 -6.15 4.75
C GLU A 108 -1.04 -6.15 5.17
N VAL A 109 -0.71 -6.85 6.24
CA VAL A 109 0.65 -6.93 6.77
C VAL A 109 1.20 -8.32 6.47
N ARG A 110 2.32 -8.37 5.76
CA ARG A 110 2.89 -9.66 5.35
C ARG A 110 4.39 -9.69 5.61
N PRO A 111 4.88 -10.71 6.36
CA PRO A 111 6.32 -10.85 6.59
C PRO A 111 7.07 -11.09 5.28
N ILE A 112 8.26 -10.54 5.19
CA ILE A 112 9.16 -10.75 4.05
C ILE A 112 9.95 -12.05 4.29
N TRP A 113 10.04 -12.90 3.26
CA TRP A 113 10.93 -14.06 3.30
C TRP A 113 12.39 -13.60 3.46
N VAL A 114 13.11 -14.29 4.31
CA VAL A 114 14.56 -14.11 4.44
C VAL A 114 15.24 -15.31 3.80
N TYR A 115 16.10 -15.05 2.83
CA TYR A 115 16.88 -16.08 2.15
C TYR A 115 18.32 -16.03 2.65
N ASN A 116 18.82 -17.19 2.99
CA ASN A 116 20.21 -17.34 3.45
C ASN A 116 21.10 -17.92 2.36
#